data_8b8d3ff30ed0ecf858e2f24c8d319808
#
_entry.id   8b8d3ff30ed0ecf858e2f24c8d319808
#
_cell.length_a   1.000
_cell.length_b   1.000
_cell.length_c   1.000
_cell.angle_alpha   90.00
_cell.angle_beta   90.00
_cell.angle_gamma   90.00
#
_symmetry.space_group_name_H-M   'P 1'
#
loop_
_entity.id
_entity.type
_entity.pdbx_description
1 polymer ?
#
loop_
_entity_poly.entity_id
_entity_poly.type
_entity_poly.pdbx_seq_one_letter_code
_entity_poly.pdbx_strand_id
1 'polypeptide(L)'
;MKISEIPAFAGRQAWTEIRGYYKLLLMTELIYKEESYKIIGAAMEVHKDLGAGFLESVYQEAFELELQKQEIPYEREALLNIFYKGQKLKKRYSADFVCYDKIVVELKALGELNSDPEAQILNYLKTTGLKLGLLINFGSRSLQYKRLVL
;
A
#
# COMPACT_ATOMS: atom_id res chain seq x y z
N MET A 1 -21.71 -3.58 -0.78
CA MET A 1 -23.10 -3.44 -0.29
C MET A 1 -23.41 -1.97 -0.09
N LYS A 2 -24.48 -1.48 -0.70
CA LYS A 2 -24.94 -0.09 -0.48
C LYS A 2 -25.77 -0.03 0.81
N ILE A 3 -25.77 1.12 1.51
CA ILE A 3 -26.57 1.30 2.75
C ILE A 3 -28.06 0.98 2.51
N SER A 4 -28.58 1.28 1.29
CA SER A 4 -29.94 0.97 0.88
C SER A 4 -30.25 -0.52 0.75
N GLU A 5 -29.26 -1.38 0.74
CA GLU A 5 -29.40 -2.84 0.61
C GLU A 5 -29.44 -3.56 1.98
N ILE A 6 -29.29 -2.81 3.08
CA ILE A 6 -29.30 -3.37 4.43
C ILE A 6 -30.75 -3.59 4.87
N PRO A 7 -31.15 -4.83 5.25
CA PRO A 7 -32.51 -5.07 5.71
C PRO A 7 -32.84 -4.27 6.97
N ALA A 8 -34.01 -3.68 7.03
CA ALA A 8 -34.49 -2.89 8.18
C ALA A 8 -34.56 -3.69 9.49
N PHE A 9 -34.53 -5.02 9.43
CA PHE A 9 -34.64 -5.95 10.55
C PHE A 9 -33.30 -6.68 10.87
N ALA A 10 -32.18 -6.17 10.37
CA ALA A 10 -30.87 -6.70 10.74
C ALA A 10 -30.67 -6.59 12.26
N GLY A 11 -30.32 -7.69 12.91
CA GLY A 11 -30.07 -7.71 14.35
C GLY A 11 -28.89 -6.80 14.76
N ARG A 12 -28.81 -6.44 16.04
CA ARG A 12 -27.78 -5.54 16.58
C ARG A 12 -26.35 -5.96 16.19
N GLN A 13 -26.09 -7.25 16.18
CA GLN A 13 -24.78 -7.79 15.83
C GLN A 13 -24.43 -7.51 14.37
N ALA A 14 -25.38 -7.75 13.45
CA ALA A 14 -25.21 -7.44 12.02
C ALA A 14 -24.96 -5.95 11.79
N TRP A 15 -25.65 -5.06 12.51
CA TRP A 15 -25.41 -3.61 12.44
C TRP A 15 -24.03 -3.22 12.94
N THR A 16 -23.50 -3.88 13.96
CA THR A 16 -22.16 -3.63 14.50
C THR A 16 -21.09 -4.03 13.48
N GLU A 17 -21.24 -5.19 12.84
CA GLU A 17 -20.34 -5.68 11.81
C GLU A 17 -20.37 -4.78 10.56
N ILE A 18 -21.56 -4.39 10.11
CA ILE A 18 -21.75 -3.48 8.98
C ILE A 18 -21.12 -2.13 9.27
N ARG A 19 -21.34 -1.58 10.46
CA ARG A 19 -20.74 -0.30 10.90
C ARG A 19 -19.22 -0.39 10.94
N GLY A 20 -18.68 -1.52 11.43
CA GLY A 20 -17.24 -1.80 11.43
C GLY A 20 -16.66 -1.81 10.01
N TYR A 21 -17.34 -2.48 9.09
CA TYR A 21 -16.95 -2.53 7.68
C TYR A 21 -16.91 -1.13 7.04
N TYR A 22 -17.97 -0.33 7.21
CA TYR A 22 -17.99 1.04 6.66
C TYR A 22 -16.96 1.94 7.31
N LYS A 23 -16.70 1.80 8.60
CA LYS A 23 -15.64 2.54 9.29
C LYS A 23 -14.28 2.19 8.71
N LEU A 24 -14.01 0.90 8.51
CA LEU A 24 -12.78 0.43 7.89
C LEU A 24 -12.63 0.94 6.46
N LEU A 25 -13.70 0.88 5.67
CA LEU A 25 -13.74 1.38 4.29
C LEU A 25 -13.41 2.88 4.23
N LEU A 26 -14.05 3.69 5.08
CA LEU A 26 -13.79 5.12 5.19
C LEU A 26 -12.36 5.42 5.63
N MET A 27 -11.83 4.67 6.60
CA MET A 27 -10.44 4.81 7.02
C MET A 27 -9.47 4.47 5.89
N THR A 28 -9.76 3.42 5.11
CA THR A 28 -8.95 3.02 3.97
C THR A 28 -8.92 4.11 2.89
N GLU A 29 -10.04 4.81 2.68
CA GLU A 29 -10.13 5.88 1.68
C GLU A 29 -9.57 7.21 2.15
N LEU A 30 -9.65 7.51 3.46
CA LEU A 30 -9.36 8.84 3.99
C LEU A 30 -7.96 8.98 4.58
N ILE A 31 -7.35 7.88 5.09
CA ILE A 31 -6.03 7.99 5.72
C ILE A 31 -4.96 8.38 4.68
N TYR A 32 -4.27 9.47 4.94
CA TYR A 32 -3.18 10.00 4.10
C TYR A 32 -3.58 10.14 2.61
N LYS A 33 -4.80 10.63 2.36
CA LYS A 33 -5.38 10.71 1.01
C LYS A 33 -4.52 11.53 0.04
N GLU A 34 -4.06 12.69 0.47
CA GLU A 34 -3.27 13.60 -0.37
C GLU A 34 -1.89 13.01 -0.69
N GLU A 35 -1.21 12.47 0.31
CA GLU A 35 0.09 11.83 0.14
C GLU A 35 -0.01 10.61 -0.76
N SER A 36 -1.01 9.76 -0.55
CA SER A 36 -1.26 8.60 -1.41
C SER A 36 -1.54 9.00 -2.85
N TYR A 37 -2.32 10.04 -3.06
CA TYR A 37 -2.61 10.58 -4.39
C TYR A 37 -1.33 10.99 -5.12
N LYS A 38 -0.42 11.67 -4.44
CA LYS A 38 0.87 12.07 -5.01
C LYS A 38 1.75 10.87 -5.34
N ILE A 39 1.83 9.89 -4.45
CA ILE A 39 2.62 8.66 -4.66
C ILE A 39 2.09 7.87 -5.85
N ILE A 40 0.78 7.66 -5.92
CA ILE A 40 0.14 6.94 -7.03
C ILE A 40 0.28 7.73 -8.32
N GLY A 41 0.18 9.07 -8.28
CA GLY A 41 0.42 9.94 -9.42
C GLY A 41 1.83 9.80 -9.99
N ALA A 42 2.85 9.70 -9.13
CA ALA A 42 4.22 9.43 -9.56
C ALA A 42 4.33 8.06 -10.26
N ALA A 43 3.69 7.03 -9.72
CA ALA A 43 3.66 5.71 -10.34
C ALA A 43 2.94 5.73 -11.70
N MET A 44 1.88 6.50 -11.83
CA MET A 44 1.16 6.67 -13.10
C MET A 44 2.04 7.30 -14.17
N GLU A 45 2.85 8.30 -13.83
CA GLU A 45 3.80 8.91 -14.76
C GLU A 45 4.84 7.88 -15.23
N VAL A 46 5.38 7.08 -14.33
CA VAL A 46 6.31 6.00 -14.69
C VAL A 46 5.65 4.99 -15.63
N HIS A 47 4.45 4.52 -15.30
CA HIS A 47 3.74 3.53 -16.12
C HIS A 47 3.33 4.08 -17.50
N LYS A 48 2.96 5.35 -17.55
CA LYS A 48 2.65 6.05 -18.81
C LYS A 48 3.84 6.08 -19.76
N ASP A 49 5.03 6.30 -19.23
CA ASP A 49 6.26 6.38 -20.04
C ASP A 49 6.78 5.00 -20.42
N LEU A 50 6.90 4.08 -19.46
CA LEU A 50 7.53 2.77 -19.67
C LEU A 50 6.56 1.69 -20.16
N GLY A 51 5.29 1.74 -19.76
CA GLY A 51 4.34 0.65 -19.99
C GLY A 51 4.67 -0.59 -19.17
N ALA A 52 3.98 -1.69 -19.45
CA ALA A 52 4.25 -3.00 -18.85
C ALA A 52 5.41 -3.71 -19.56
N GLY A 53 5.99 -4.72 -18.90
CA GLY A 53 6.94 -5.65 -19.52
C GLY A 53 8.40 -5.50 -19.09
N PHE A 54 8.74 -4.50 -18.30
CA PHE A 54 10.07 -4.37 -17.72
C PHE A 54 10.23 -5.19 -16.45
N LEU A 55 11.47 -5.40 -16.03
CA LEU A 55 11.79 -5.99 -14.75
C LEU A 55 11.40 -5.04 -13.60
N GLU A 56 11.05 -5.59 -12.46
CA GLU A 56 10.69 -4.82 -11.27
C GLU A 56 11.75 -3.78 -10.89
N SER A 57 13.03 -4.13 -10.99
CA SER A 57 14.14 -3.21 -10.70
C SER A 57 14.17 -1.96 -11.59
N VAL A 58 13.71 -2.06 -12.83
CA VAL A 58 13.58 -0.90 -13.73
C VAL A 58 12.51 0.06 -13.22
N TYR A 59 11.38 -0.45 -12.81
CA TYR A 59 10.31 0.37 -12.22
C TYR A 59 10.70 1.00 -10.89
N GLN A 60 11.46 0.29 -10.06
CA GLN A 60 11.97 0.83 -8.80
C GLN A 60 12.87 2.05 -9.04
N GLU A 61 13.79 1.95 -10.00
CA GLU A 61 14.67 3.06 -10.34
C GLU A 61 13.92 4.25 -10.97
N ALA A 62 13.03 3.98 -11.92
CA ALA A 62 12.22 5.02 -12.55
C ALA A 62 11.27 5.70 -11.53
N PHE A 63 10.68 4.94 -10.64
CA PHE A 63 9.81 5.48 -9.58
C PHE A 63 10.59 6.36 -8.61
N GLU A 64 11.80 5.98 -8.23
CA GLU A 64 12.67 6.82 -7.40
C GLU A 64 12.95 8.17 -8.06
N LEU A 65 13.30 8.17 -9.35
CA LEU A 65 13.52 9.40 -10.10
C LEU A 65 12.27 10.29 -10.15
N GLU A 66 11.10 9.68 -10.30
CA GLU A 66 9.85 10.43 -10.31
C GLU A 66 9.48 10.99 -8.92
N LEU A 67 9.75 10.25 -7.85
CA LEU A 67 9.60 10.75 -6.47
C LEU A 67 10.48 11.96 -6.22
N GLN A 68 11.73 11.93 -6.66
CA GLN A 68 12.67 13.05 -6.57
C GLN A 68 12.17 14.27 -7.34
N LYS A 69 11.75 14.07 -8.59
CA LYS A 69 11.24 15.13 -9.46
C LYS A 69 10.00 15.82 -8.86
N GLN A 70 9.13 15.06 -8.21
CA GLN A 70 7.92 15.58 -7.58
C GLN A 70 8.12 16.02 -6.12
N GLU A 71 9.35 15.95 -5.63
CA GLU A 71 9.72 16.35 -4.26
C GLU A 71 8.93 15.59 -3.18
N ILE A 72 8.65 14.30 -3.44
CA ILE A 72 8.02 13.39 -2.48
C ILE A 72 9.12 12.81 -1.58
N PRO A 73 9.08 13.05 -0.25
CA PRO A 73 10.08 12.50 0.64
C PRO A 73 9.95 10.98 0.77
N TYR A 74 11.07 10.28 0.63
CA TYR A 74 11.12 8.82 0.66
C TYR A 74 12.42 8.28 1.24
N GLU A 75 12.38 7.06 1.69
CA GLU A 75 13.51 6.20 1.97
C GLU A 75 13.38 4.95 1.09
N ARG A 76 14.39 4.66 0.28
CA ARG A 76 14.43 3.47 -0.56
C ARG A 76 15.09 2.31 0.18
N GLU A 77 14.59 1.08 -0.06
CA GLU A 77 15.08 -0.13 0.60
C GLU A 77 15.12 0.02 2.12
N ALA A 78 14.03 0.59 2.67
CA ALA A 78 13.90 0.91 4.08
C ALA A 78 13.93 -0.36 4.93
N LEU A 79 14.89 -0.44 5.86
CA LEU A 79 15.03 -1.57 6.76
C LEU A 79 14.01 -1.49 7.90
N LEU A 80 13.22 -2.55 8.05
CA LEU A 80 12.17 -2.67 9.04
C LEU A 80 12.60 -3.67 10.12
N ASN A 81 12.79 -3.19 11.35
CA ASN A 81 13.19 -4.03 12.47
C ASN A 81 12.03 -4.86 12.99
N ILE A 82 12.31 -6.09 13.36
CA ILE A 82 11.36 -7.03 13.95
C ILE A 82 11.73 -7.26 15.40
N PHE A 83 10.75 -7.24 16.31
CA PHE A 83 10.94 -7.45 17.73
C PHE A 83 10.17 -8.68 18.20
N TYR A 84 10.79 -9.46 19.10
CA TYR A 84 10.17 -10.55 19.83
C TYR A 84 10.31 -10.31 21.32
N LYS A 85 9.20 -10.16 22.02
CA LYS A 85 9.16 -9.85 23.45
C LYS A 85 10.11 -8.69 23.85
N GLY A 86 10.05 -7.60 23.04
CA GLY A 86 10.86 -6.40 23.25
C GLY A 86 12.33 -6.51 22.81
N GLN A 87 12.77 -7.67 22.34
CA GLN A 87 14.12 -7.90 21.88
C GLN A 87 14.21 -7.85 20.37
N LYS A 88 15.13 -7.03 19.83
CA LYS A 88 15.35 -6.90 18.39
C LYS A 88 15.92 -8.20 17.82
N LEU A 89 15.27 -8.72 16.78
CA LEU A 89 15.74 -9.86 16.04
C LEU A 89 16.85 -9.49 15.05
N LYS A 90 17.68 -10.45 14.67
CA LYS A 90 18.64 -10.29 13.57
C LYS A 90 17.96 -10.18 12.23
N LYS A 91 16.84 -10.91 12.03
CA LYS A 91 16.03 -10.83 10.81
C LYS A 91 15.35 -9.47 10.73
N ARG A 92 15.46 -8.85 9.57
CA ARG A 92 14.77 -7.59 9.22
C ARG A 92 14.00 -7.78 7.94
N TYR A 93 12.97 -6.96 7.75
CA TYR A 93 12.36 -6.77 6.44
C TYR A 93 12.98 -5.57 5.73
N SER A 94 12.79 -5.52 4.42
CA SER A 94 13.14 -4.37 3.60
C SER A 94 11.94 -4.01 2.74
N ALA A 95 11.39 -2.83 2.94
CA ALA A 95 10.36 -2.28 2.07
C ALA A 95 11.01 -1.59 0.87
N ASP A 96 10.40 -1.66 -0.30
CA ASP A 96 10.94 -0.97 -1.49
C ASP A 96 11.06 0.53 -1.22
N PHE A 97 10.02 1.14 -0.66
CA PHE A 97 10.02 2.54 -0.23
C PHE A 97 9.19 2.74 1.04
N VAL A 98 9.59 3.73 1.83
CA VAL A 98 8.74 4.35 2.84
C VAL A 98 8.65 5.82 2.49
N CYS A 99 7.46 6.30 2.16
CA CYS A 99 7.21 7.69 1.76
C CYS A 99 6.59 8.48 2.92
N TYR A 100 6.99 9.76 3.04
CA TYR A 100 6.52 10.67 4.09
C TYR A 100 6.74 10.14 5.52
N ASP A 101 7.70 9.25 5.72
CA ASP A 101 7.97 8.55 6.99
C ASP A 101 6.77 7.75 7.54
N LYS A 102 5.73 7.50 6.75
CA LYS A 102 4.48 6.91 7.24
C LYS A 102 3.74 5.98 6.29
N ILE A 103 4.14 5.89 5.02
CA ILE A 103 3.48 5.06 4.02
C ILE A 103 4.47 4.05 3.45
N VAL A 104 4.23 2.78 3.70
CA VAL A 104 4.98 1.69 3.08
C VAL A 104 4.54 1.52 1.64
N VAL A 105 5.48 1.47 0.72
CA VAL A 105 5.21 1.28 -0.72
C VAL A 105 5.98 0.06 -1.23
N GLU A 106 5.27 -0.88 -1.81
CA GLU A 106 5.82 -2.05 -2.49
C GLU A 106 5.47 -2.02 -3.97
N LEU A 107 6.48 -2.23 -4.81
CA LEU A 107 6.33 -2.28 -6.25
C LEU A 107 6.37 -3.73 -6.73
N LYS A 108 5.53 -4.04 -7.71
CA LYS A 108 5.48 -5.33 -8.39
C LYS A 108 5.43 -5.13 -9.90
N ALA A 109 5.88 -6.14 -10.63
CA ALA A 109 5.83 -6.21 -12.09
C ALA A 109 5.22 -7.56 -12.51
N LEU A 110 3.97 -7.80 -12.06
CA LEU A 110 3.22 -9.04 -12.27
C LEU A 110 2.15 -8.86 -13.34
N GLY A 111 1.88 -9.90 -14.15
CA GLY A 111 0.77 -9.88 -15.09
C GLY A 111 -0.58 -9.65 -14.39
N GLU A 112 -0.76 -10.26 -13.21
CA GLU A 112 -1.90 -10.06 -12.33
C GLU A 112 -1.44 -10.02 -10.87
N LEU A 113 -2.08 -9.17 -10.05
CA LEU A 113 -1.87 -9.18 -8.61
C LEU A 113 -2.55 -10.40 -7.97
N ASN A 114 -1.85 -11.02 -7.02
CA ASN A 114 -2.39 -12.05 -6.15
C ASN A 114 -2.32 -11.58 -4.67
N SER A 115 -2.69 -12.45 -3.72
CA SER A 115 -2.73 -12.11 -2.29
C SER A 115 -1.36 -12.07 -1.59
N ASP A 116 -0.31 -12.64 -2.18
CA ASP A 116 0.99 -12.77 -1.52
C ASP A 116 1.66 -11.41 -1.25
N PRO A 117 1.69 -10.47 -2.22
CA PRO A 117 2.22 -9.13 -1.96
C PRO A 117 1.44 -8.35 -0.89
N GLU A 118 0.13 -8.56 -0.79
CA GLU A 118 -0.70 -7.93 0.24
C GLU A 118 -0.31 -8.42 1.64
N ALA A 119 -0.12 -9.73 1.80
CA ALA A 119 0.32 -10.33 3.06
C ALA A 119 1.68 -9.79 3.49
N GLN A 120 2.59 -9.57 2.55
CA GLN A 120 3.90 -8.96 2.80
C GLN A 120 3.75 -7.54 3.37
N ILE A 121 2.94 -6.70 2.77
CA ILE A 121 2.69 -5.33 3.25
C ILE A 121 2.05 -5.34 4.64
N LEU A 122 1.06 -6.18 4.89
CA LEU A 122 0.43 -6.29 6.20
C LEU A 122 1.43 -6.68 7.29
N ASN A 123 2.38 -7.57 6.98
CA ASN A 123 3.48 -7.88 7.88
C ASN A 123 4.38 -6.68 8.15
N TYR A 124 4.67 -5.87 7.15
CA TYR A 124 5.45 -4.65 7.31
C TYR A 124 4.73 -3.63 8.21
N LEU A 125 3.43 -3.45 8.02
CA LEU A 125 2.63 -2.56 8.86
C LEU A 125 2.59 -3.03 10.32
N LYS A 126 2.42 -4.33 10.56
CA LYS A 126 2.52 -4.91 11.92
C LYS A 126 3.87 -4.65 12.58
N THR A 127 4.93 -4.81 11.82
CA THR A 127 6.31 -4.65 12.32
C THR A 127 6.63 -3.21 12.67
N THR A 128 6.17 -2.26 11.85
CA THR A 128 6.51 -0.84 11.99
C THR A 128 5.52 -0.04 12.83
N GLY A 129 4.29 -0.51 12.97
CA GLY A 129 3.18 0.27 13.52
C GLY A 129 2.63 1.33 12.56
N LEU A 130 3.14 1.40 11.32
CA LEU A 130 2.60 2.29 10.29
C LEU A 130 1.19 1.85 9.88
N LYS A 131 0.37 2.80 9.46
CA LYS A 131 -1.07 2.60 9.25
C LYS A 131 -1.45 2.29 7.81
N LEU A 132 -0.65 2.72 6.84
CA LEU A 132 -0.97 2.60 5.41
C LEU A 132 0.18 1.98 4.64
N GLY A 133 -0.16 0.99 3.81
CA GLY A 133 0.69 0.47 2.76
C GLY A 133 0.04 0.65 1.39
N LEU A 134 0.86 0.88 0.38
CA LEU A 134 0.48 0.94 -1.01
C LEU A 134 1.18 -0.18 -1.77
N LEU A 135 0.40 -1.03 -2.40
CA LEU A 135 0.87 -2.01 -3.35
C LEU A 135 0.64 -1.46 -4.75
N ILE A 136 1.70 -1.34 -5.54
CA ILE A 136 1.65 -0.79 -6.89
C ILE A 136 2.22 -1.81 -7.86
N ASN A 137 1.43 -2.18 -8.87
CA ASN A 137 1.83 -3.15 -9.88
C ASN A 137 1.92 -2.49 -11.25
N PHE A 138 3.13 -2.54 -11.84
CA PHE A 138 3.43 -2.03 -13.17
C PHE A 138 3.30 -3.07 -14.27
N GLY A 139 3.15 -4.34 -13.93
CA GLY A 139 3.19 -5.44 -14.88
C GLY A 139 1.92 -5.66 -15.69
N SER A 140 0.83 -5.00 -15.35
CA SER A 140 -0.43 -5.04 -16.10
C SER A 140 -0.49 -3.94 -17.15
N ARG A 141 -1.39 -4.11 -18.13
CA ARG A 141 -1.64 -3.11 -19.19
C ARG A 141 -1.99 -1.74 -18.61
N SER A 142 -2.78 -1.70 -17.54
CA SER A 142 -3.05 -0.51 -16.75
C SER A 142 -2.38 -0.63 -15.40
N LEU A 143 -1.91 0.49 -14.84
CA LEU A 143 -1.37 0.51 -13.48
C LEU A 143 -2.42 -0.01 -12.49
N GLN A 144 -2.04 -0.99 -11.69
CA GLN A 144 -2.86 -1.49 -10.60
C GLN A 144 -2.26 -1.01 -9.28
N TYR A 145 -3.13 -0.61 -8.36
CA TYR A 145 -2.69 -0.27 -7.01
C TYR A 145 -3.75 -0.65 -5.99
N LYS A 146 -3.29 -0.90 -4.78
CA LYS A 146 -4.16 -1.23 -3.65
C LYS A 146 -3.68 -0.55 -2.39
N ARG A 147 -4.61 -0.01 -1.62
CA ARG A 147 -4.38 0.58 -0.31
C ARG A 147 -4.66 -0.47 0.75
N LEU A 148 -3.72 -0.69 1.64
CA LEU A 148 -3.82 -1.63 2.75
C LEU A 148 -3.68 -0.88 4.07
N VAL A 149 -4.64 -1.06 4.95
CA VAL A 149 -4.69 -0.41 6.26
C VAL A 149 -4.70 -1.46 7.36
N LEU A 150 -3.92 -1.23 8.41
CA LEU A 150 -3.86 -2.09 9.58
C LEU A 150 -4.45 -1.38 10.82
#